data_4a71522247edbacc3eb5fc19b1fbe19d
#
_entry.id   4a71522247edbacc3eb5fc19b1fbe19d
#
_cell.length_a   1.000
_cell.length_b   1.000
_cell.length_c   1.000
_cell.angle_alpha   90.00
_cell.angle_beta   90.00
_cell.angle_gamma   90.00
#
_symmetry.space_group_name_H-M   'P 1'
#
loop_
_entity.id
_entity.type
_entity.pdbx_description
1 polymer ?
#
loop_
_entity_poly.entity_id
_entity_poly.type
_entity_poly.pdbx_seq_one_letter_code
_entity_poly.pdbx_strand_id
1 'polypeptide(L)'
;MTGEPFQPIRLYYSIPSKVAATRIFLALRCTVEGGPGAWLWHYENEAAELRFGRARNELPEEVHPIILGRFRFPSKNRLVLELRSADRAIEAAKFFGPMFGPAVVLQRVRIINRFFEASEVEVGLDRLDKTLDANVVQIDPAEAEAAIEAALAGARTQEEKQRAYFAHAEERRKIDLPLVEDFPLAPEEETPDFRDLTMTLRFRSLRAFEHWKGNTGLTLADVIHRVVEDGGRGLLVGPPA
;
A
#
# COMPACT_ATOMS: atom_id res chain seq x y z
N MET A 1 -15.79 -7.96 -5.51
CA MET A 1 -16.48 -7.42 -6.69
C MET A 1 -15.52 -7.20 -7.84
N THR A 2 -14.49 -6.39 -7.69
CA THR A 2 -13.48 -6.10 -8.71
C THR A 2 -12.37 -7.15 -8.82
N GLY A 3 -12.46 -8.25 -8.09
CA GLY A 3 -11.59 -9.43 -8.20
C GLY A 3 -10.32 -9.38 -7.36
N GLU A 4 -9.96 -8.26 -6.76
CA GLU A 4 -8.79 -8.18 -5.90
C GLU A 4 -9.05 -8.78 -4.52
N PRO A 5 -8.04 -9.40 -3.90
CA PRO A 5 -8.14 -9.84 -2.52
C PRO A 5 -8.31 -8.65 -1.58
N PHE A 6 -9.03 -8.87 -0.49
CA PHE A 6 -9.29 -7.83 0.49
C PHE A 6 -8.10 -7.68 1.44
N GLN A 7 -7.32 -6.62 1.23
CA GLN A 7 -6.16 -6.24 2.02
C GLN A 7 -6.24 -4.74 2.33
N PRO A 8 -6.72 -4.33 3.51
CA PRO A 8 -6.88 -2.92 3.84
C PRO A 8 -5.56 -2.14 3.85
N ILE A 9 -5.59 -0.98 3.20
CA ILE A 9 -4.44 -0.08 3.08
C ILE A 9 -4.91 1.36 3.28
N ARG A 10 -4.06 2.18 3.90
CA ARG A 10 -4.19 3.64 3.98
C ARG A 10 -2.99 4.33 3.37
N LEU A 11 -3.25 5.30 2.53
CA LEU A 11 -2.28 6.26 2.02
C LEU A 11 -2.45 7.58 2.79
N TYR A 12 -1.35 8.10 3.33
CA TYR A 12 -1.33 9.35 4.11
C TYR A 12 -0.61 10.44 3.34
N TYR A 13 -1.33 11.50 3.04
CA TYR A 13 -0.82 12.65 2.31
C TYR A 13 -0.69 13.87 3.23
N SER A 14 0.39 14.62 3.06
CA SER A 14 0.48 16.03 3.47
C SER A 14 -0.17 16.88 2.40
N ILE A 15 -1.02 17.81 2.79
CA ILE A 15 -1.70 18.73 1.90
C ILE A 15 -1.53 20.18 2.39
N PRO A 16 -1.45 21.17 1.49
CA PRO A 16 -1.33 22.57 1.89
C PRO A 16 -2.59 23.05 2.61
N SER A 17 -3.75 22.58 2.19
CA SER A 17 -5.03 22.85 2.85
C SER A 17 -6.12 21.89 2.40
N LYS A 18 -7.14 21.71 3.23
CA LYS A 18 -8.35 20.99 2.87
C LYS A 18 -9.01 21.56 1.61
N VAL A 19 -9.03 22.90 1.48
CA VAL A 19 -9.64 23.58 0.32
C VAL A 19 -8.94 23.20 -0.98
N ALA A 20 -7.61 23.13 -0.98
CA ALA A 20 -6.85 22.73 -2.18
C ALA A 20 -7.21 21.32 -2.63
N ALA A 21 -7.23 20.34 -1.72
CA ALA A 21 -7.62 18.97 -2.05
C ALA A 21 -9.10 18.88 -2.49
N THR A 22 -10.01 19.59 -1.80
CA THR A 22 -11.43 19.62 -2.16
C THR A 22 -11.66 20.16 -3.58
N ARG A 23 -10.89 21.18 -4.03
CA ARG A 23 -11.00 21.68 -5.40
C ARG A 23 -10.67 20.62 -6.44
N ILE A 24 -9.70 19.76 -6.18
CA ILE A 24 -9.34 18.65 -7.05
C ILE A 24 -10.49 17.65 -7.11
N PHE A 25 -11.06 17.28 -5.96
CA PHE A 25 -12.19 16.36 -5.92
C PHE A 25 -13.42 16.90 -6.66
N LEU A 26 -13.72 18.19 -6.51
CA LEU A 26 -14.83 18.82 -7.21
C LEU A 26 -14.62 18.90 -8.74
N ALA A 27 -13.38 18.86 -9.22
CA ALA A 27 -13.07 18.86 -10.64
C ALA A 27 -13.18 17.46 -11.29
N LEU A 28 -13.26 16.40 -10.49
CA LEU A 28 -13.33 15.01 -10.95
C LEU A 28 -14.76 14.48 -10.80
N ARG A 29 -15.29 13.88 -11.87
CA ARG A 29 -16.61 13.25 -11.85
C ARG A 29 -16.62 11.89 -11.15
N CYS A 30 -15.45 11.24 -11.06
CA CYS A 30 -15.28 9.99 -10.32
C CYS A 30 -15.19 10.17 -8.80
N THR A 31 -15.18 11.41 -8.29
CA THR A 31 -15.18 11.69 -6.85
C THR A 31 -16.47 12.39 -6.43
N VAL A 32 -17.10 11.90 -5.37
CA VAL A 32 -18.35 12.45 -4.84
C VAL A 32 -18.24 12.63 -3.32
N GLU A 33 -18.98 13.59 -2.78
CA GLU A 33 -19.04 13.79 -1.34
C GLU A 33 -19.77 12.62 -0.66
N GLY A 34 -19.09 11.93 0.24
CA GLY A 34 -19.57 10.73 0.95
C GLY A 34 -20.03 11.01 2.37
N GLY A 35 -20.32 12.28 2.71
CA GLY A 35 -20.71 12.74 4.02
C GLY A 35 -19.74 13.80 4.58
N PRO A 36 -19.97 14.35 5.77
CA PRO A 36 -19.20 15.46 6.30
C PRO A 36 -17.68 15.21 6.32
N GLY A 37 -16.96 15.89 5.44
CA GLY A 37 -15.50 15.78 5.35
C GLY A 37 -14.95 14.48 4.78
N ALA A 38 -15.78 13.69 4.11
CA ALA A 38 -15.39 12.48 3.40
C ALA A 38 -15.70 12.59 1.90
N TRP A 39 -14.86 11.97 1.07
CA TRP A 39 -15.05 11.87 -0.36
C TRP A 39 -14.92 10.41 -0.78
N LEU A 40 -15.80 9.97 -1.66
CA LEU A 40 -15.77 8.62 -2.23
C LEU A 40 -15.14 8.68 -3.62
N TRP A 41 -14.25 7.76 -3.91
CA TRP A 41 -13.68 7.55 -5.23
C TRP A 41 -14.40 6.39 -5.89
N HIS A 42 -15.14 6.68 -6.96
CA HIS A 42 -15.95 5.72 -7.69
C HIS A 42 -15.21 5.16 -8.91
N TYR A 43 -15.48 3.90 -9.23
CA TYR A 43 -14.98 3.24 -10.45
C TYR A 43 -15.80 3.68 -11.66
N GLU A 44 -15.81 4.97 -11.93
CA GLU A 44 -16.60 5.62 -12.98
C GLU A 44 -15.83 6.80 -13.59
N ASN A 45 -16.33 7.30 -14.73
CA ASN A 45 -15.80 8.48 -15.40
C ASN A 45 -14.27 8.39 -15.62
N GLU A 46 -13.48 9.30 -15.06
CA GLU A 46 -12.03 9.35 -15.22
C GLU A 46 -11.34 8.09 -14.68
N ALA A 47 -11.93 7.42 -13.69
CA ALA A 47 -11.41 6.19 -13.12
C ALA A 47 -11.86 4.92 -13.84
N ALA A 48 -12.75 5.01 -14.83
CA ALA A 48 -13.31 3.84 -15.52
C ALA A 48 -12.29 3.05 -16.34
N GLU A 49 -11.20 3.69 -16.75
CA GLU A 49 -10.11 3.09 -17.53
C GLU A 49 -9.06 2.37 -16.65
N LEU A 50 -9.15 2.51 -15.33
CA LEU A 50 -8.26 1.81 -14.42
C LEU A 50 -8.50 0.30 -14.52
N ARG A 51 -7.44 -0.47 -14.28
CA ARG A 51 -7.49 -1.93 -14.40
C ARG A 51 -7.28 -2.58 -13.04
N PHE A 52 -8.28 -3.36 -12.65
CA PHE A 52 -8.24 -4.23 -11.48
C PHE A 52 -8.39 -5.69 -11.94
N GLY A 53 -8.61 -6.62 -11.03
CA GLY A 53 -8.80 -8.03 -11.38
C GLY A 53 -9.97 -8.27 -12.36
N ARG A 54 -11.00 -7.39 -12.32
CA ARG A 54 -12.08 -7.33 -13.30
C ARG A 54 -12.22 -5.90 -13.81
N ALA A 55 -12.41 -5.75 -15.10
CA ALA A 55 -12.69 -4.45 -15.71
C ALA A 55 -14.10 -3.97 -15.32
N ARG A 56 -14.32 -2.64 -15.32
CA ARG A 56 -15.61 -2.05 -14.93
C ARG A 56 -16.78 -2.62 -15.73
N ASN A 57 -16.61 -2.79 -17.04
CA ASN A 57 -17.64 -3.30 -17.94
C ASN A 57 -17.92 -4.81 -17.80
N GLU A 58 -17.12 -5.54 -17.04
CA GLU A 58 -17.34 -6.95 -16.71
C GLU A 58 -18.17 -7.13 -15.44
N LEU A 59 -18.49 -6.03 -14.76
CA LEU A 59 -19.23 -6.04 -13.50
C LEU A 59 -20.71 -5.74 -13.74
N PRO A 60 -21.63 -6.46 -13.05
CA PRO A 60 -23.06 -6.23 -13.17
C PRO A 60 -23.45 -4.78 -12.83
N GLU A 61 -24.45 -4.23 -13.53
CA GLU A 61 -24.93 -2.86 -13.26
C GLU A 61 -25.46 -2.66 -11.86
N GLU A 62 -26.03 -3.71 -11.27
CA GLU A 62 -26.64 -3.69 -9.92
C GLU A 62 -25.62 -3.43 -8.79
N VAL A 63 -24.32 -3.63 -9.06
CA VAL A 63 -23.26 -3.37 -8.08
C VAL A 63 -22.69 -1.96 -8.18
N HIS A 64 -23.11 -1.18 -9.17
CA HIS A 64 -22.69 0.22 -9.32
C HIS A 64 -23.49 1.18 -8.43
N PRO A 65 -22.89 2.28 -7.97
CA PRO A 65 -21.49 2.67 -8.15
C PRO A 65 -20.54 1.86 -7.26
N ILE A 66 -19.40 1.46 -7.82
CA ILE A 66 -18.36 0.75 -7.06
C ILE A 66 -17.45 1.78 -6.42
N ILE A 67 -17.31 1.71 -5.10
CA ILE A 67 -16.38 2.55 -4.35
C ILE A 67 -15.00 1.92 -4.39
N LEU A 68 -14.03 2.60 -5.01
CA LEU A 68 -12.63 2.20 -5.05
C LEU A 68 -11.90 2.57 -3.76
N GLY A 69 -12.20 3.75 -3.21
CA GLY A 69 -11.60 4.24 -1.98
C GLY A 69 -12.39 5.37 -1.34
N ARG A 70 -11.98 5.73 -0.12
CA ARG A 70 -12.59 6.79 0.67
C ARG A 70 -11.53 7.76 1.18
N PHE A 71 -11.65 9.02 0.81
CA PHE A 71 -10.82 10.10 1.35
C PHE A 71 -11.42 10.67 2.63
N ARG A 72 -10.55 10.97 3.60
CA ARG A 72 -10.89 11.65 4.86
C ARG A 72 -9.86 12.72 5.18
N PHE A 73 -10.28 13.76 5.89
CA PHE A 73 -9.42 14.81 6.39
C PHE A 73 -9.29 14.70 7.92
N PRO A 74 -8.33 13.95 8.47
CA PRO A 74 -8.14 13.86 9.92
C PRO A 74 -7.70 15.20 10.55
N SER A 75 -7.09 16.09 9.75
CA SER A 75 -6.77 17.46 10.12
C SER A 75 -6.77 18.38 8.90
N LYS A 76 -6.58 19.69 9.10
CA LYS A 76 -6.61 20.69 8.02
C LYS A 76 -5.54 20.53 6.94
N ASN A 77 -4.43 19.87 7.27
CA ASN A 77 -3.28 19.66 6.38
C ASN A 77 -2.90 18.19 6.20
N ARG A 78 -3.82 17.27 6.54
CA ARG A 78 -3.66 15.83 6.31
C ARG A 78 -4.85 15.28 5.54
N LEU A 79 -4.56 14.46 4.54
CA LEU A 79 -5.52 13.70 3.77
C LEU A 79 -5.17 12.22 3.91
N VAL A 80 -6.18 11.39 4.11
CA VAL A 80 -6.05 9.93 4.17
C VAL A 80 -6.95 9.32 3.12
N LEU A 81 -6.40 8.40 2.34
CA LEU A 81 -7.16 7.58 1.41
C LEU A 81 -7.18 6.13 1.91
N GLU A 82 -8.37 5.62 2.15
CA GLU A 82 -8.63 4.24 2.58
C GLU A 82 -9.01 3.39 1.39
N LEU A 83 -8.37 2.24 1.28
CA LEU A 83 -8.43 1.35 0.12
C LEU A 83 -8.54 -0.11 0.58
N ARG A 84 -9.04 -0.98 -0.31
CA ARG A 84 -9.30 -2.38 0.01
C ARG A 84 -8.27 -3.36 -0.54
N SER A 85 -7.32 -2.90 -1.35
CA SER A 85 -6.30 -3.76 -1.95
C SER A 85 -5.02 -3.00 -2.29
N ALA A 86 -3.92 -3.74 -2.44
CA ALA A 86 -2.65 -3.19 -2.91
C ALA A 86 -2.78 -2.61 -4.32
N ASP A 87 -3.52 -3.26 -5.21
CA ASP A 87 -3.75 -2.77 -6.57
C ASP A 87 -4.44 -1.41 -6.58
N ARG A 88 -5.49 -1.25 -5.75
CA ARG A 88 -6.16 0.05 -5.62
C ARG A 88 -5.24 1.12 -5.05
N ALA A 89 -4.35 0.77 -4.12
CA ALA A 89 -3.40 1.73 -3.55
C ALA A 89 -2.37 2.19 -4.59
N ILE A 90 -1.86 1.27 -5.40
CA ILE A 90 -0.93 1.56 -6.49
C ILE A 90 -1.60 2.44 -7.55
N GLU A 91 -2.78 2.03 -8.01
CA GLU A 91 -3.52 2.78 -9.02
C GLU A 91 -4.00 4.15 -8.50
N ALA A 92 -4.38 4.26 -7.23
CA ALA A 92 -4.73 5.54 -6.62
C ALA A 92 -3.54 6.51 -6.59
N ALA A 93 -2.35 6.03 -6.20
CA ALA A 93 -1.15 6.86 -6.17
C ALA A 93 -0.82 7.39 -7.57
N LYS A 94 -0.87 6.53 -8.60
CA LYS A 94 -0.64 6.91 -10.00
C LYS A 94 -1.71 7.84 -10.55
N PHE A 95 -2.98 7.59 -10.23
CA PHE A 95 -4.11 8.37 -10.71
C PHE A 95 -4.15 9.78 -10.10
N PHE A 96 -4.03 9.87 -8.77
CA PHE A 96 -4.13 11.15 -8.07
C PHE A 96 -2.81 11.93 -8.03
N GLY A 97 -1.65 11.27 -8.13
CA GLY A 97 -0.35 11.92 -8.05
C GLY A 97 -0.19 13.12 -9.00
N PRO A 98 -0.42 12.96 -10.31
CA PRO A 98 -0.36 14.07 -11.25
C PRO A 98 -1.38 15.18 -10.98
N MET A 99 -2.56 14.83 -10.47
CA MET A 99 -3.65 15.78 -10.20
C MET A 99 -3.39 16.59 -8.93
N PHE A 100 -2.79 15.98 -7.94
CA PHE A 100 -2.44 16.62 -6.68
C PHE A 100 -1.29 17.62 -6.85
N GLY A 101 -0.39 17.36 -7.80
CA GLY A 101 0.81 18.18 -8.03
C GLY A 101 1.79 18.15 -6.85
N PRO A 102 2.87 18.92 -6.92
CA PRO A 102 3.99 18.81 -5.96
C PRO A 102 3.65 19.29 -4.53
N ALA A 103 2.54 20.01 -4.36
CA ALA A 103 2.13 20.49 -3.05
C ALA A 103 1.43 19.44 -2.17
N VAL A 104 1.03 18.30 -2.76
CA VAL A 104 0.41 17.18 -2.04
C VAL A 104 1.37 16.00 -2.08
N VAL A 105 1.94 15.69 -0.94
CA VAL A 105 2.99 14.67 -0.84
C VAL A 105 2.45 13.43 -0.15
N LEU A 106 2.55 12.28 -0.82
CA LEU A 106 2.32 10.98 -0.20
C LEU A 106 3.48 10.68 0.75
N GLN A 107 3.21 10.63 2.05
CA GLN A 107 4.23 10.54 3.09
C GLN A 107 4.40 9.15 3.67
N ARG A 108 3.31 8.41 3.80
CA ARG A 108 3.29 7.13 4.51
C ARG A 108 2.22 6.21 3.96
N VAL A 109 2.49 4.93 4.13
CA VAL A 109 1.53 3.85 3.86
C VAL A 109 1.34 3.02 5.10
N ARG A 110 0.08 2.68 5.40
CA ARG A 110 -0.26 1.69 6.41
C ARG A 110 -0.95 0.52 5.73
N ILE A 111 -0.50 -0.69 6.01
CA ILE A 111 -1.01 -1.91 5.40
C ILE A 111 -1.25 -2.99 6.44
N ILE A 112 -2.28 -3.80 6.24
CA ILE A 112 -2.46 -5.05 6.97
C ILE A 112 -1.83 -6.18 6.15
N ASN A 113 -0.86 -6.87 6.73
CA ASN A 113 -0.06 -7.90 6.06
C ASN A 113 -0.76 -9.26 6.00
N ARG A 114 -2.07 -9.27 5.78
CA ARG A 114 -2.88 -10.46 5.52
C ARG A 114 -4.06 -10.15 4.60
N PHE A 115 -4.62 -11.19 4.00
CA PHE A 115 -5.93 -11.11 3.35
C PHE A 115 -7.04 -11.44 4.34
N PHE A 116 -8.24 -10.93 4.05
CA PHE A 116 -9.46 -11.21 4.79
C PHE A 116 -10.43 -11.99 3.92
N GLU A 117 -11.09 -12.96 4.52
CA GLU A 117 -12.21 -13.67 3.91
C GLU A 117 -13.45 -12.76 3.83
N ALA A 118 -14.33 -13.06 2.85
CA ALA A 118 -15.56 -12.29 2.70
C ALA A 118 -16.44 -12.30 3.96
N SER A 119 -16.43 -13.39 4.70
CA SER A 119 -17.14 -13.55 5.97
C SER A 119 -16.57 -12.69 7.11
N GLU A 120 -15.29 -12.38 7.06
CA GLU A 120 -14.62 -11.48 8.02
C GLU A 120 -14.95 -10.00 7.76
N VAL A 121 -15.46 -9.70 6.56
CA VAL A 121 -15.69 -8.33 6.05
C VAL A 121 -17.13 -7.84 6.26
N GLU A 122 -18.04 -8.64 6.79
CA GLU A 122 -19.42 -8.20 7.19
C GLU A 122 -19.42 -7.00 8.15
N VAL A 123 -18.29 -6.55 8.45
CA VAL A 123 -17.98 -5.49 9.33
C VAL A 123 -17.70 -4.24 8.53
N GLY A 124 -18.60 -3.28 8.61
CA GLY A 124 -18.51 -1.99 7.95
C GLY A 124 -17.15 -1.33 8.10
N LEU A 125 -16.85 -0.36 7.25
CA LEU A 125 -15.59 0.40 7.21
C LEU A 125 -15.12 0.90 8.59
N ASP A 126 -16.04 1.08 9.54
CA ASP A 126 -15.76 1.52 10.92
C ASP A 126 -14.97 0.50 11.76
N ARG A 127 -15.01 -0.79 11.41
CA ARG A 127 -14.19 -1.81 12.08
C ARG A 127 -12.81 -1.98 11.44
N LEU A 128 -12.67 -1.65 10.16
CA LEU A 128 -11.36 -1.57 9.52
C LEU A 128 -10.48 -0.53 10.19
N ASP A 129 -11.07 0.58 10.65
CA ASP A 129 -10.36 1.59 11.45
C ASP A 129 -9.74 0.95 12.70
N LYS A 130 -10.50 0.15 13.43
CA LYS A 130 -10.00 -0.53 14.63
C LYS A 130 -8.84 -1.50 14.31
N THR A 131 -8.94 -2.24 13.21
CA THR A 131 -7.89 -3.18 12.81
C THR A 131 -6.64 -2.45 12.31
N LEU A 132 -6.81 -1.43 11.46
CA LEU A 132 -5.71 -0.63 10.93
C LEU A 132 -4.99 0.22 11.98
N ASP A 133 -5.65 0.53 13.09
CA ASP A 133 -5.08 1.35 14.17
C ASP A 133 -4.65 0.51 15.39
N ALA A 134 -4.87 -0.81 15.36
CA ALA A 134 -4.46 -1.71 16.41
C ALA A 134 -3.04 -2.25 16.16
N ASN A 135 -2.20 -2.23 17.20
CA ASN A 135 -0.86 -2.84 17.20
C ASN A 135 0.00 -2.44 15.98
N VAL A 136 -0.05 -1.17 15.61
CA VAL A 136 0.70 -0.62 14.49
C VAL A 136 2.18 -0.62 14.81
N VAL A 137 2.97 -1.30 13.98
CA VAL A 137 4.43 -1.21 14.02
C VAL A 137 4.88 -0.16 13.02
N GLN A 138 5.49 0.89 13.51
CA GLN A 138 6.11 1.90 12.67
C GLN A 138 7.49 1.42 12.23
N ILE A 139 7.73 1.47 10.94
CA ILE A 139 9.05 1.21 10.37
C ILE A 139 9.80 2.53 10.33
N ASP A 140 10.90 2.59 11.07
CA ASP A 140 11.81 3.73 11.02
C ASP A 140 13.02 3.36 10.15
N PRO A 141 13.21 4.00 8.98
CA PRO A 141 14.38 3.78 8.14
C PRO A 141 15.70 4.08 8.86
N ALA A 142 15.72 5.07 9.75
CA ALA A 142 16.91 5.43 10.50
C ALA A 142 17.32 4.33 11.49
N GLU A 143 16.36 3.66 12.13
CA GLU A 143 16.64 2.49 12.99
C GLU A 143 17.18 1.31 12.16
N ALA A 144 16.64 1.09 10.95
CA ALA A 144 17.13 0.06 10.04
C ALA A 144 18.56 0.34 9.56
N GLU A 145 18.86 1.58 9.22
CA GLU A 145 20.20 2.02 8.83
C GLU A 145 21.20 1.89 9.98
N ALA A 146 20.84 2.37 11.18
CA ALA A 146 21.65 2.24 12.38
C ALA A 146 21.94 0.78 12.74
N ALA A 147 20.99 -0.14 12.54
CA ALA A 147 21.18 -1.56 12.75
C ALA A 147 22.19 -2.17 11.77
N ILE A 148 22.17 -1.73 10.49
CA ILE A 148 23.17 -2.13 9.49
C ILE A 148 24.55 -1.58 9.88
N GLU A 149 24.65 -0.30 10.22
CA GLU A 149 25.89 0.32 10.65
C GLU A 149 26.49 -0.40 11.87
N ALA A 150 25.66 -0.72 12.87
CA ALA A 150 26.08 -1.47 14.03
C ALA A 150 26.60 -2.88 13.68
N ALA A 151 25.96 -3.57 12.73
CA ALA A 151 26.41 -4.87 12.24
C ALA A 151 27.77 -4.79 11.54
N LEU A 152 28.06 -3.64 10.89
CA LEU A 152 29.31 -3.41 10.15
C LEU A 152 30.45 -2.84 11.02
N ALA A 153 30.17 -2.34 12.23
CA ALA A 153 31.11 -1.57 13.03
C ALA A 153 32.40 -2.31 13.40
N GLY A 154 32.37 -3.66 13.47
CA GLY A 154 33.56 -4.49 13.76
C GLY A 154 34.38 -4.87 12.53
N ALA A 155 33.86 -4.64 11.31
CA ALA A 155 34.48 -5.08 10.06
C ALA A 155 35.52 -4.07 9.55
N ARG A 156 36.76 -4.52 9.33
CA ARG A 156 37.90 -3.69 8.91
C ARG A 156 38.18 -3.77 7.42
N THR A 157 37.84 -4.89 6.79
CA THR A 157 38.06 -5.10 5.34
C THR A 157 36.71 -5.12 4.60
N GLN A 158 36.77 -4.93 3.30
CA GLN A 158 35.56 -4.99 2.45
C GLN A 158 34.89 -6.38 2.51
N GLU A 159 35.71 -7.43 2.57
CA GLU A 159 35.21 -8.80 2.67
C GLU A 159 34.53 -9.08 4.03
N GLU A 160 35.07 -8.52 5.12
CA GLU A 160 34.44 -8.59 6.45
C GLU A 160 33.13 -7.82 6.47
N LYS A 161 33.07 -6.63 5.89
CA LYS A 161 31.83 -5.85 5.75
C LYS A 161 30.77 -6.61 4.97
N GLN A 162 31.17 -7.22 3.85
CA GLN A 162 30.24 -8.01 3.04
C GLN A 162 29.69 -9.22 3.83
N ARG A 163 30.54 -9.95 4.54
CA ARG A 163 30.11 -11.07 5.41
C ARG A 163 29.16 -10.62 6.51
N ALA A 164 29.51 -9.52 7.20
CA ALA A 164 28.68 -8.96 8.27
C ALA A 164 27.31 -8.49 7.75
N TYR A 165 27.28 -7.85 6.59
CA TYR A 165 26.04 -7.45 5.93
C TYR A 165 25.15 -8.65 5.59
N PHE A 166 25.70 -9.70 4.97
CA PHE A 166 24.95 -10.90 4.65
C PHE A 166 24.45 -11.62 5.90
N ALA A 167 25.26 -11.72 6.96
CA ALA A 167 24.85 -12.29 8.24
C ALA A 167 23.68 -11.52 8.86
N HIS A 168 23.75 -10.18 8.86
CA HIS A 168 22.66 -9.32 9.31
C HIS A 168 21.39 -9.51 8.45
N ALA A 169 21.53 -9.57 7.13
CA ALA A 169 20.42 -9.77 6.22
C ALA A 169 19.75 -11.16 6.45
N GLU A 170 20.51 -12.21 6.68
CA GLU A 170 19.99 -13.54 7.02
C GLU A 170 19.25 -13.57 8.36
N GLU A 171 19.72 -12.82 9.37
CA GLU A 171 18.97 -12.68 10.64
C GLU A 171 17.67 -11.92 10.43
N ARG A 172 17.70 -10.82 9.66
CA ARG A 172 16.49 -10.05 9.32
C ARG A 172 15.49 -10.87 8.49
N ARG A 173 15.98 -11.76 7.64
CA ARG A 173 15.15 -12.66 6.83
C ARG A 173 14.24 -13.56 7.66
N LYS A 174 14.65 -13.93 8.86
CA LYS A 174 13.88 -14.77 9.79
C LYS A 174 12.74 -14.02 10.48
N ILE A 175 12.77 -12.68 10.44
CA ILE A 175 11.76 -11.85 11.09
C ILE A 175 10.57 -11.68 10.15
N ASP A 176 9.41 -12.12 10.61
CA ASP A 176 8.18 -11.94 9.86
C ASP A 176 7.62 -10.51 9.95
N LEU A 177 6.80 -10.13 8.98
CA LEU A 177 6.15 -8.83 8.98
C LEU A 177 5.14 -8.73 10.13
N PRO A 178 5.04 -7.56 10.80
CA PRO A 178 3.96 -7.32 11.76
C PRO A 178 2.60 -7.34 11.04
N LEU A 179 1.55 -7.65 11.79
CA LEU A 179 0.20 -7.68 11.21
C LEU A 179 -0.19 -6.33 10.59
N VAL A 180 0.08 -5.24 11.29
CA VAL A 180 -0.15 -3.88 10.81
C VAL A 180 1.17 -3.13 10.77
N GLU A 181 1.56 -2.72 9.58
CA GLU A 181 2.80 -2.03 9.30
C GLU A 181 2.51 -0.61 8.80
N ASP A 182 3.27 0.34 9.31
CA ASP A 182 3.22 1.75 8.92
C ASP A 182 4.63 2.19 8.52
N PHE A 183 4.86 2.43 7.25
CA PHE A 183 6.17 2.80 6.74
C PHE A 183 6.13 4.15 6.00
N PRO A 184 7.18 4.98 6.19
CA PRO A 184 7.33 6.21 5.46
C PRO A 184 7.71 5.91 4.01
N LEU A 185 7.36 6.84 3.13
CA LEU A 185 7.87 6.89 1.78
C LEU A 185 8.90 8.01 1.70
N ALA A 186 10.03 7.74 1.07
CA ALA A 186 10.97 8.79 0.74
C ALA A 186 10.28 9.80 -0.19
N PRO A 187 10.50 11.11 0.00
CA PRO A 187 10.05 12.11 -0.97
C PRO A 187 10.69 11.77 -2.32
N GLU A 188 9.87 11.50 -3.31
CA GLU A 188 10.37 11.28 -4.67
C GLU A 188 10.82 12.61 -5.25
N GLU A 189 12.05 12.63 -5.81
CA GLU A 189 12.61 13.79 -6.48
C GLU A 189 11.90 13.99 -7.82
N GLU A 190 11.27 15.16 -8.01
CA GLU A 190 10.71 15.74 -9.25
C GLU A 190 9.54 15.05 -9.96
N THR A 191 9.48 13.74 -10.14
CA THR A 191 8.33 13.03 -10.74
C THR A 191 8.11 11.68 -10.07
N PRO A 192 7.03 11.56 -9.27
CA PRO A 192 6.73 10.30 -8.61
C PRO A 192 6.41 9.21 -9.64
N ASP A 193 7.30 8.25 -9.85
CA ASP A 193 7.00 7.05 -10.66
C ASP A 193 6.30 5.96 -9.83
N PHE A 194 6.23 6.16 -8.51
CA PHE A 194 5.66 5.23 -7.54
C PHE A 194 6.21 3.80 -7.61
N ARG A 195 7.42 3.63 -8.18
CA ARG A 195 8.04 2.33 -8.34
C ARG A 195 8.27 1.64 -7.01
N ASP A 196 8.88 2.36 -6.05
CA ASP A 196 9.19 1.83 -4.73
C ASP A 196 7.91 1.48 -3.96
N LEU A 197 6.89 2.33 -4.03
CA LEU A 197 5.56 2.04 -3.48
C LEU A 197 4.97 0.77 -4.12
N THR A 198 5.03 0.68 -5.46
CA THR A 198 4.49 -0.45 -6.21
C THR A 198 5.17 -1.75 -5.80
N MET A 199 6.51 -1.79 -5.78
CA MET A 199 7.28 -2.96 -5.39
C MET A 199 7.00 -3.36 -3.94
N THR A 200 7.00 -2.38 -3.04
CA THR A 200 6.74 -2.60 -1.61
C THR A 200 5.37 -3.21 -1.37
N LEU A 201 4.32 -2.69 -1.99
CA LEU A 201 2.96 -3.22 -1.85
C LEU A 201 2.79 -4.58 -2.53
N ARG A 202 3.38 -4.78 -3.71
CA ARG A 202 3.32 -6.06 -4.43
C ARG A 202 3.95 -7.19 -3.63
N PHE A 203 5.14 -7.01 -3.08
CA PHE A 203 5.79 -8.04 -2.27
C PHE A 203 4.99 -8.40 -1.01
N ARG A 204 4.43 -7.40 -0.32
CA ARG A 204 3.57 -7.64 0.85
C ARG A 204 2.30 -8.38 0.48
N SER A 205 1.69 -8.03 -0.63
CA SER A 205 0.49 -8.69 -1.14
C SER A 205 0.79 -10.14 -1.54
N LEU A 206 1.92 -10.41 -2.21
CA LEU A 206 2.36 -11.77 -2.54
C LEU A 206 2.60 -12.62 -1.28
N ARG A 207 3.28 -12.05 -0.27
CA ARG A 207 3.46 -12.76 1.01
C ARG A 207 2.10 -13.04 1.67
N ALA A 208 1.19 -12.06 1.73
CA ALA A 208 -0.14 -12.25 2.28
C ALA A 208 -0.91 -13.35 1.53
N PHE A 209 -0.76 -13.44 0.21
CA PHE A 209 -1.35 -14.50 -0.62
C PHE A 209 -0.76 -15.88 -0.30
N GLU A 210 0.57 -15.99 -0.14
CA GLU A 210 1.20 -17.26 0.25
C GLU A 210 0.70 -17.72 1.62
N HIS A 211 0.60 -16.81 2.58
CA HIS A 211 0.05 -17.13 3.90
C HIS A 211 -1.42 -17.54 3.84
N TRP A 212 -2.22 -16.88 3.00
CA TRP A 212 -3.62 -17.25 2.78
C TRP A 212 -3.77 -18.67 2.18
N LYS A 213 -2.84 -19.10 1.33
CA LYS A 213 -2.77 -20.47 0.83
C LYS A 213 -2.29 -21.52 1.86
N GLY A 214 -1.92 -21.09 3.06
CA GLY A 214 -1.41 -21.96 4.12
C GLY A 214 0.12 -22.01 4.24
N ASN A 215 0.87 -21.30 3.40
CA ASN A 215 2.34 -21.25 3.44
C ASN A 215 2.83 -20.23 4.48
N THR A 216 2.37 -20.35 5.73
CA THR A 216 2.58 -19.37 6.80
C THR A 216 4.03 -19.25 7.28
N GLY A 217 4.92 -20.18 6.91
CA GLY A 217 6.35 -20.10 7.23
C GLY A 217 7.17 -19.23 6.29
N LEU A 218 6.57 -18.71 5.20
CA LEU A 218 7.29 -17.86 4.25
C LEU A 218 7.39 -16.43 4.75
N THR A 219 8.62 -15.94 4.88
CA THR A 219 8.90 -14.54 5.20
C THR A 219 8.81 -13.65 3.95
N LEU A 220 8.80 -12.32 4.14
CA LEU A 220 8.89 -11.37 3.03
C LEU A 220 10.15 -11.58 2.19
N ALA A 221 11.28 -11.85 2.85
CA ALA A 221 12.56 -12.08 2.17
C ALA A 221 12.53 -13.34 1.29
N ASP A 222 11.83 -14.42 1.72
CA ASP A 222 11.67 -15.63 0.91
C ASP A 222 10.84 -15.36 -0.35
N VAL A 223 9.80 -14.53 -0.23
CA VAL A 223 8.98 -14.11 -1.37
C VAL A 223 9.80 -13.28 -2.36
N ILE A 224 10.57 -12.29 -1.87
CA ILE A 224 11.45 -11.48 -2.71
C ILE A 224 12.46 -12.35 -3.45
N HIS A 225 13.11 -13.30 -2.74
CA HIS A 225 14.10 -14.19 -3.33
C HIS A 225 13.50 -15.02 -4.47
N ARG A 226 12.33 -15.64 -4.25
CA ARG A 226 11.62 -16.41 -5.29
C ARG A 226 11.30 -15.56 -6.52
N VAL A 227 10.77 -14.35 -6.31
CA VAL A 227 10.44 -13.44 -7.43
C VAL A 227 11.67 -13.07 -8.22
N VAL A 228 12.81 -12.84 -7.56
CA VAL A 228 14.08 -12.52 -8.23
C VAL A 228 14.60 -13.72 -9.02
N GLU A 229 14.55 -14.94 -8.46
CA GLU A 229 14.94 -16.17 -9.15
C GLU A 229 14.07 -16.47 -10.37
N ASP A 230 12.76 -16.20 -10.29
CA ASP A 230 11.80 -16.35 -11.39
C ASP A 230 11.90 -15.23 -12.44
N GLY A 231 12.89 -14.33 -12.34
CA GLY A 231 13.09 -13.21 -13.26
C GLY A 231 11.96 -12.17 -13.19
N GLY A 232 11.34 -11.98 -12.02
CA GLY A 232 10.30 -10.99 -11.76
C GLY A 232 8.91 -11.35 -12.30
N ARG A 233 8.72 -12.53 -12.89
CA ARG A 233 7.43 -12.92 -13.49
C ARG A 233 6.28 -12.93 -12.48
N GLY A 234 6.56 -13.27 -11.23
CA GLY A 234 5.55 -13.27 -10.16
C GLY A 234 4.99 -11.91 -9.78
N LEU A 235 5.70 -10.80 -10.09
CA LEU A 235 5.24 -9.44 -9.79
C LEU A 235 4.24 -8.90 -10.80
N LEU A 236 4.22 -9.45 -12.02
CA LEU A 236 3.37 -8.98 -13.11
C LEU A 236 1.98 -9.63 -13.07
N VAL A 237 1.86 -10.78 -12.41
CA VAL A 237 0.59 -11.48 -12.23
C VAL A 237 0.17 -11.23 -10.79
N GLY A 238 -0.82 -10.36 -10.58
CA GLY A 238 -1.46 -10.23 -9.27
C GLY A 238 -2.00 -11.60 -8.80
N PRO A 239 -2.32 -11.77 -7.52
CA PRO A 239 -2.95 -13.00 -7.06
C PRO A 239 -4.19 -13.26 -7.92
N PRO A 240 -4.45 -14.53 -8.30
CA PRO A 240 -5.61 -14.88 -9.13
C PRO A 240 -6.88 -14.35 -8.47
N ALA A 241 -7.75 -13.77 -9.28
CA ALA A 241 -9.02 -13.19 -8.88
C ALA A 241 -10.00 -14.26 -8.37
#